data_304542e42c996ccf240174df7de53c75
#
_entry.id   304542e42c996ccf240174df7de53c75
#
_cell.length_a   1.000
_cell.length_b   1.000
_cell.length_c   1.000
_cell.angle_alpha   90.00
_cell.angle_beta   90.00
_cell.angle_gamma   90.00
#
_symmetry.space_group_name_H-M   'P 1'
#
loop_
_entity.id
_entity.type
_entity.pdbx_description
1 polymer ?
#
loop_
_entity_poly.entity_id
_entity_poly.type
_entity_poly.pdbx_seq_one_letter_code
_entity_poly.pdbx_strand_id
1 'polypeptide(L)'
;GKNSPNTQEVTDIAGVKYNSYWGYQDGEQRNSRIKRLEEPINMLSHYWKISSKTNLNTNIAYQTGSIGNSRLDYQGQDNPDPTYYRSMPSYYTSQFDDNGAYIGNSALNQLEASQAKFLTNRQLNWNELYDINRNSVSGNSYYILYEDRTDDKQFTANSVLSSQLADNILVNASVNFKKLT
;
A
#
# COMPACT_ATOMS: atom_id res chain seq x y z
N GLY A 1 -5.15 -4.80 7.85
CA GLY A 1 -4.02 -5.02 7.08
C GLY A 1 -4.14 -6.15 6.09
N LYS A 2 -4.20 -5.76 4.85
CA LYS A 2 -4.43 -6.68 3.72
C LYS A 2 -3.22 -7.56 3.39
N ASN A 3 -2.07 -7.42 4.04
CA ASN A 3 -0.81 -7.88 3.48
C ASN A 3 0.16 -8.57 4.44
N SER A 4 -0.24 -8.83 5.66
CA SER A 4 0.45 -9.82 6.47
C SER A 4 -0.51 -10.99 6.61
N PRO A 5 -0.28 -12.12 5.94
CA PRO A 5 -0.90 -13.33 6.36
C PRO A 5 -0.33 -13.59 7.75
N ASN A 6 -1.08 -13.17 8.78
CA ASN A 6 -0.76 -13.59 10.11
C ASN A 6 -0.71 -15.11 10.09
N THR A 7 0.43 -15.67 10.39
CA THR A 7 0.53 -17.12 10.63
C THR A 7 -0.43 -17.48 11.74
N GLN A 8 -0.81 -18.75 11.85
CA GLN A 8 -1.67 -19.21 12.95
C GLN A 8 -1.07 -18.82 14.29
N GLU A 9 0.25 -18.97 14.45
CA GLU A 9 1.00 -18.58 15.64
C GLU A 9 0.78 -17.11 16.03
N VAL A 10 0.90 -16.18 15.08
CA VAL A 10 0.68 -14.74 15.32
C VAL A 10 -0.78 -14.47 15.68
N THR A 11 -1.69 -15.17 15.03
CA THR A 11 -3.13 -15.03 15.28
C THR A 11 -3.49 -15.52 16.68
N ASP A 12 -2.93 -16.62 17.13
CA ASP A 12 -3.17 -17.21 18.44
C ASP A 12 -2.65 -16.30 19.57
N ILE A 13 -1.50 -15.64 19.35
CA ILE A 13 -0.88 -14.77 20.36
C ILE A 13 -1.48 -13.36 20.36
N ALA A 14 -1.69 -12.77 19.18
CA ALA A 14 -2.02 -11.35 19.03
C ALA A 14 -3.44 -11.09 18.50
N GLY A 15 -4.14 -12.14 18.08
CA GLY A 15 -5.50 -12.08 17.55
C GLY A 15 -5.59 -11.71 16.06
N VAL A 16 -6.75 -11.98 15.47
CA VAL A 16 -7.01 -11.80 14.01
C VAL A 16 -6.94 -10.36 13.52
N LYS A 17 -7.07 -9.38 14.41
CA LYS A 17 -7.01 -7.95 14.08
C LYS A 17 -5.62 -7.36 14.21
N TYR A 18 -4.64 -8.15 14.60
CA TYR A 18 -3.28 -7.67 14.79
C TYR A 18 -2.67 -7.19 13.46
N ASN A 19 -1.88 -6.10 13.56
CA ASN A 19 -1.15 -5.50 12.45
C ASN A 19 0.24 -5.08 12.94
N SER A 20 1.30 -5.64 12.35
CA SER A 20 2.70 -5.39 12.70
C SER A 20 3.27 -4.10 12.11
N TYR A 21 2.58 -3.46 11.17
CA TYR A 21 3.14 -2.35 10.38
C TYR A 21 3.08 -0.99 11.07
N TRP A 22 2.53 -0.90 12.24
CA TRP A 22 2.50 0.34 13.01
C TRP A 22 3.23 0.19 14.36
N GLY A 23 3.61 1.29 14.93
CA GLY A 23 4.20 1.36 16.25
C GLY A 23 4.15 2.78 16.78
N TYR A 24 4.77 3.00 17.93
CA TYR A 24 4.86 4.32 18.52
C TYR A 24 6.20 4.98 18.19
N GLN A 25 6.12 6.28 17.87
CA GLN A 25 7.25 7.19 17.79
C GLN A 25 6.97 8.37 18.74
N ASP A 26 7.81 8.51 19.74
CA ASP A 26 7.69 9.58 20.75
C ASP A 26 6.27 9.70 21.37
N GLY A 27 5.62 8.54 21.56
CA GLY A 27 4.26 8.44 22.10
C GLY A 27 3.14 8.54 21.08
N GLU A 28 3.43 8.89 19.84
CA GLU A 28 2.43 8.96 18.75
C GLU A 28 2.41 7.70 17.90
N GLN A 29 1.23 7.29 17.49
CA GLN A 29 1.05 6.14 16.62
C GLN A 29 1.45 6.46 15.18
N ARG A 30 2.37 5.67 14.64
CA ARG A 30 2.87 5.80 13.26
C ARG A 30 2.79 4.48 12.52
N ASN A 31 2.27 4.51 11.30
CA ASN A 31 2.18 3.35 10.42
C ASN A 31 3.26 3.41 9.33
N SER A 32 3.93 2.30 9.06
CA SER A 32 4.91 2.19 7.97
C SER A 32 4.25 1.91 6.62
N ARG A 33 2.99 1.44 6.62
CA ARG A 33 2.24 1.12 5.41
C ARG A 33 1.03 2.01 5.29
N ILE A 34 1.19 3.10 4.54
CA ILE A 34 0.14 4.07 4.24
C ILE A 34 -0.17 3.96 2.75
N LYS A 35 -1.43 3.82 2.41
CA LYS A 35 -1.91 4.00 1.05
C LYS A 35 -2.48 5.41 0.93
N ARG A 36 -1.92 6.19 0.03
CA ARG A 36 -2.43 7.52 -0.36
C ARG A 36 -3.06 7.40 -1.74
N LEU A 37 -4.25 7.93 -1.89
CA LEU A 37 -4.98 7.96 -3.16
C LEU A 37 -5.59 9.34 -3.30
N GLU A 38 -5.21 10.03 -4.37
CA GLU A 38 -5.74 11.34 -4.73
C GLU A 38 -6.08 11.32 -6.22
N GLU A 39 -7.35 11.49 -6.57
CA GLU A 39 -7.83 11.42 -7.96
C GLU A 39 -8.85 12.52 -8.25
N PRO A 40 -8.47 13.80 -8.11
CA PRO A 40 -9.36 14.91 -8.46
C PRO A 40 -9.71 14.88 -9.94
N ILE A 41 -10.99 15.10 -10.25
CA ILE A 41 -11.51 15.21 -11.62
C ILE A 41 -12.22 16.55 -11.80
N ASN A 42 -11.86 17.27 -12.85
CA ASN A 42 -12.53 18.49 -13.27
C ASN A 42 -13.33 18.20 -14.53
N MET A 43 -14.61 18.52 -14.52
CA MET A 43 -15.50 18.24 -15.63
C MET A 43 -16.20 19.51 -16.09
N LEU A 44 -16.30 19.69 -17.41
CA LEU A 44 -17.08 20.73 -18.06
C LEU A 44 -18.05 20.07 -19.04
N SER A 45 -19.34 20.36 -18.87
CA SER A 45 -20.41 19.88 -19.76
C SER A 45 -21.08 21.06 -20.44
N HIS A 46 -21.22 20.98 -21.75
CA HIS A 46 -21.91 21.96 -22.58
C HIS A 46 -23.07 21.31 -23.32
N TYR A 47 -24.26 21.82 -23.11
CA TYR A 47 -25.49 21.36 -23.72
C TYR A 47 -25.99 22.44 -24.66
N TRP A 48 -25.98 22.16 -25.97
CA TRP A 48 -26.39 23.10 -26.97
C TRP A 48 -27.60 22.59 -27.76
N LYS A 49 -28.71 23.27 -27.63
CA LYS A 49 -29.89 23.06 -28.46
C LYS A 49 -29.75 23.86 -29.75
N ILE A 50 -29.25 23.19 -30.80
CA ILE A 50 -29.02 23.83 -32.13
C ILE A 50 -30.34 24.16 -32.78
N SER A 51 -31.35 23.27 -32.66
CA SER A 51 -32.71 23.49 -33.17
C SER A 51 -33.73 22.73 -32.27
N SER A 52 -35.02 22.81 -32.63
CA SER A 52 -36.05 22.02 -31.97
C SER A 52 -35.83 20.50 -32.10
N LYS A 53 -35.09 20.06 -33.11
CA LYS A 53 -34.86 18.65 -33.47
C LYS A 53 -33.40 18.21 -33.31
N THR A 54 -32.48 19.13 -32.97
CA THR A 54 -31.04 18.84 -32.95
C THR A 54 -30.39 19.38 -31.70
N ASN A 55 -29.71 18.51 -30.98
CA ASN A 55 -28.95 18.81 -29.75
C ASN A 55 -27.52 18.32 -29.88
N LEU A 56 -26.58 19.09 -29.33
CA LEU A 56 -25.16 18.75 -29.22
C LEU A 56 -24.79 18.79 -27.73
N ASN A 57 -24.26 17.69 -27.21
CA ASN A 57 -23.75 17.57 -25.87
C ASN A 57 -22.25 17.35 -25.95
N THR A 58 -21.45 18.24 -25.36
CA THR A 58 -20.00 18.15 -25.32
C THR A 58 -19.53 18.12 -23.89
N ASN A 59 -18.74 17.12 -23.53
CA ASN A 59 -18.17 16.96 -22.20
C ASN A 59 -16.65 16.90 -22.32
N ILE A 60 -15.97 17.61 -21.44
CA ILE A 60 -14.53 17.59 -21.29
C ILE A 60 -14.24 17.24 -19.84
N ALA A 61 -13.32 16.32 -19.62
CA ALA A 61 -12.85 15.98 -18.28
C ALA A 61 -11.31 15.94 -18.25
N TYR A 62 -10.77 16.47 -17.17
CA TYR A 62 -9.36 16.40 -16.86
C TYR A 62 -9.20 15.83 -15.44
N GLN A 63 -8.52 14.70 -15.36
CA GLN A 63 -8.22 14.01 -14.12
C GLN A 63 -6.71 13.98 -13.91
N THR A 64 -6.29 14.23 -12.69
CA THR A 64 -4.92 13.96 -12.23
C THR A 64 -4.99 12.89 -11.18
N GLY A 65 -4.17 11.86 -11.29
CA GLY A 65 -4.12 10.73 -10.36
C GLY A 65 -2.79 10.64 -9.64
N SER A 66 -2.84 10.21 -8.39
CA SER A 66 -1.66 9.90 -7.59
C SER A 66 -2.00 8.77 -6.63
N ILE A 67 -1.31 7.65 -6.79
CA ILE A 67 -1.43 6.49 -5.90
C ILE A 67 -0.06 6.24 -5.28
N GLY A 68 0.04 6.41 -3.97
CA GLY A 68 1.24 6.15 -3.19
C GLY A 68 1.06 4.99 -2.22
N ASN A 69 2.06 4.12 -2.10
CA ASN A 69 2.12 3.07 -1.10
C ASN A 69 3.44 3.14 -0.36
N SER A 70 3.42 3.53 0.92
CA SER A 70 4.63 3.58 1.71
C SER A 70 5.10 2.20 2.15
N ARG A 71 6.42 2.05 2.25
CA ARG A 71 7.09 0.85 2.75
C ARG A 71 8.34 1.23 3.52
N LEU A 72 8.72 0.36 4.45
CA LEU A 72 9.98 0.46 5.14
C LEU A 72 11.00 -0.44 4.44
N ASP A 73 12.10 0.16 3.98
CA ASP A 73 13.30 -0.53 3.49
C ASP A 73 14.35 -0.56 4.61
N TYR A 74 15.15 -1.61 4.66
CA TYR A 74 16.13 -1.84 5.72
C TYR A 74 17.56 -2.10 5.20
N GLN A 75 17.82 -1.82 3.92
CA GLN A 75 19.16 -1.72 3.31
C GLN A 75 20.13 -2.85 3.74
N GLY A 76 19.66 -4.09 3.78
CA GLY A 76 20.45 -5.24 4.19
C GLY A 76 20.63 -5.43 5.70
N GLN A 77 20.00 -4.60 6.52
CA GLN A 77 19.89 -4.80 7.97
C GLN A 77 18.78 -5.80 8.32
N ASP A 78 18.66 -6.12 9.58
CA ASP A 78 17.60 -7.00 10.08
C ASP A 78 16.21 -6.44 9.74
N ASN A 79 15.33 -7.34 9.34
CA ASN A 79 13.95 -6.97 9.06
C ASN A 79 13.26 -6.48 10.34
N PRO A 80 12.78 -5.23 10.39
CA PRO A 80 12.19 -4.66 11.60
C PRO A 80 10.75 -5.11 11.85
N ASP A 81 10.14 -5.88 10.95
CA ASP A 81 8.78 -6.40 11.14
C ASP A 81 8.75 -7.41 12.30
N PRO A 82 7.98 -7.16 13.37
CA PRO A 82 7.88 -8.07 14.49
C PRO A 82 7.41 -9.50 14.11
N THR A 83 6.74 -9.64 12.96
CA THR A 83 6.25 -10.92 12.44
C THR A 83 7.16 -11.51 11.35
N TYR A 84 8.39 -11.00 11.23
CA TYR A 84 9.34 -11.60 10.31
C TYR A 84 9.64 -13.04 10.72
N TYR A 85 9.53 -13.98 9.79
CA TYR A 85 9.53 -15.42 10.10
C TYR A 85 10.74 -15.89 10.90
N ARG A 86 11.95 -15.31 10.65
CA ARG A 86 13.17 -15.65 11.41
C ARG A 86 13.17 -15.15 12.86
N SER A 87 12.27 -14.23 13.19
CA SER A 87 12.10 -13.72 14.55
C SER A 87 10.98 -14.42 15.30
N MET A 88 10.27 -15.35 14.63
CA MET A 88 9.12 -16.04 15.21
C MET A 88 9.54 -17.36 15.88
N PRO A 89 8.85 -17.75 16.98
CA PRO A 89 9.11 -19.01 17.66
C PRO A 89 9.09 -20.25 16.75
N SER A 90 8.13 -20.31 15.81
CA SER A 90 7.99 -21.42 14.86
C SER A 90 9.24 -21.64 13.98
N TYR A 91 10.01 -20.59 13.70
CA TYR A 91 11.26 -20.71 12.95
C TYR A 91 12.27 -21.58 13.71
N TYR A 92 12.38 -21.41 15.01
CA TYR A 92 13.33 -22.17 15.83
C TYR A 92 12.87 -23.60 16.09
N THR A 93 11.57 -23.83 16.21
CA THR A 93 11.01 -25.19 16.37
C THR A 93 11.08 -26.02 15.09
N SER A 94 11.19 -25.38 13.91
CA SER A 94 11.26 -26.10 12.62
C SER A 94 12.67 -26.36 12.12
N GLN A 95 13.71 -25.97 12.86
CA GLN A 95 15.09 -26.18 12.43
C GLN A 95 15.63 -27.54 12.83
N PHE A 96 16.26 -28.16 11.86
CA PHE A 96 16.99 -29.42 12.02
C PHE A 96 18.41 -29.23 11.49
N ASP A 97 19.36 -30.00 11.97
CA ASP A 97 20.71 -30.04 11.43
C ASP A 97 20.76 -30.71 10.05
N ASP A 98 21.94 -30.71 9.41
CA ASP A 98 22.15 -31.32 8.09
C ASP A 98 21.90 -32.85 8.07
N ASN A 99 21.82 -33.48 9.22
CA ASN A 99 21.52 -34.91 9.38
C ASN A 99 20.03 -35.15 9.69
N GLY A 100 19.22 -34.08 9.75
CA GLY A 100 17.80 -34.15 10.09
C GLY A 100 17.53 -34.31 11.60
N ALA A 101 18.53 -34.09 12.46
CA ALA A 101 18.35 -34.08 13.90
C ALA A 101 18.01 -32.66 14.39
N TYR A 102 17.12 -32.57 15.39
CA TYR A 102 16.72 -31.28 15.99
C TYR A 102 17.92 -30.59 16.68
N ILE A 103 18.12 -29.29 16.41
CA ILE A 103 19.30 -28.51 16.84
C ILE A 103 19.32 -28.23 18.37
N GLY A 104 18.69 -28.99 19.19
CA GLY A 104 18.90 -29.09 20.61
C GLY A 104 18.76 -27.78 21.42
N ASN A 105 19.55 -27.66 22.49
CA ASN A 105 19.44 -26.63 23.54
C ASN A 105 19.60 -25.18 23.03
N SER A 106 20.37 -24.92 21.97
CA SER A 106 20.51 -23.57 21.45
C SER A 106 19.22 -23.06 20.79
N ALA A 107 18.46 -23.95 20.15
CA ALA A 107 17.16 -23.62 19.58
C ALA A 107 16.11 -23.30 20.65
N LEU A 108 16.15 -23.98 21.80
CA LEU A 108 15.24 -23.73 22.93
C LEU A 108 15.47 -22.35 23.53
N ASN A 109 16.72 -21.96 23.80
CA ASN A 109 17.04 -20.65 24.33
C ASN A 109 16.61 -19.51 23.36
N GLN A 110 16.78 -19.71 22.05
CA GLN A 110 16.34 -18.77 21.04
C GLN A 110 14.82 -18.74 20.90
N LEU A 111 14.16 -19.88 21.03
CA LEU A 111 12.70 -19.99 21.06
C LEU A 111 12.12 -19.17 22.21
N GLU A 112 12.61 -19.36 23.45
CA GLU A 112 12.17 -18.60 24.61
C GLU A 112 12.41 -17.10 24.44
N ALA A 113 13.58 -16.71 23.93
CA ALA A 113 13.92 -15.32 23.65
C ALA A 113 12.99 -14.70 22.59
N SER A 114 12.69 -15.43 21.52
CA SER A 114 11.79 -14.97 20.46
C SER A 114 10.34 -14.82 20.94
N GLN A 115 9.88 -15.76 21.79
CA GLN A 115 8.56 -15.67 22.42
C GLN A 115 8.48 -14.45 23.33
N ALA A 116 9.47 -14.26 24.20
CA ALA A 116 9.53 -13.10 25.10
C ALA A 116 9.56 -11.79 24.31
N LYS A 117 10.38 -11.71 23.26
CA LYS A 117 10.47 -10.54 22.39
C LYS A 117 9.13 -10.24 21.72
N PHE A 118 8.45 -11.22 21.14
CA PHE A 118 7.17 -11.03 20.48
C PHE A 118 6.04 -10.68 21.47
N LEU A 119 6.05 -11.23 22.67
CA LEU A 119 5.08 -10.89 23.70
C LEU A 119 5.23 -9.46 24.24
N THR A 120 6.45 -8.94 24.30
CA THR A 120 6.74 -7.61 24.84
C THR A 120 6.74 -6.50 23.76
N ASN A 121 7.24 -6.80 22.56
CA ASN A 121 7.43 -5.86 21.45
C ASN A 121 6.71 -6.32 20.19
N ARG A 122 5.37 -6.30 20.21
CA ARG A 122 4.55 -6.73 19.05
C ARG A 122 4.44 -5.68 17.95
N GLN A 123 4.88 -4.48 18.21
CA GLN A 123 4.73 -3.37 17.26
C GLN A 123 6.08 -2.91 16.75
N LEU A 124 6.07 -2.22 15.61
CA LEU A 124 7.26 -1.63 15.04
C LEU A 124 7.87 -0.61 16.02
N ASN A 125 9.14 -0.77 16.34
CA ASN A 125 9.86 0.14 17.25
C ASN A 125 10.53 1.27 16.46
N TRP A 126 9.80 2.34 16.21
CA TRP A 126 10.30 3.47 15.45
C TRP A 126 11.51 4.16 16.11
N ASN A 127 11.52 4.28 17.41
CA ASN A 127 12.63 4.93 18.12
C ASN A 127 13.93 4.15 17.92
N GLU A 128 13.88 2.82 18.00
CA GLU A 128 15.03 1.96 17.73
C GLU A 128 15.55 2.13 16.28
N LEU A 129 14.66 2.20 15.28
CA LEU A 129 15.05 2.40 13.89
C LEU A 129 15.75 3.76 13.69
N TYR A 130 15.27 4.81 14.35
CA TYR A 130 15.89 6.11 14.33
C TYR A 130 17.25 6.12 15.04
N ASP A 131 17.37 5.43 16.16
CA ASP A 131 18.63 5.34 16.91
C ASP A 131 19.69 4.57 16.11
N ILE A 132 19.32 3.50 15.43
CA ILE A 132 20.22 2.77 14.51
C ILE A 132 20.67 3.69 13.39
N ASN A 133 19.77 4.46 12.78
CA ASN A 133 20.14 5.40 11.74
C ASN A 133 21.08 6.52 12.23
N ARG A 134 20.83 7.08 13.42
CA ARG A 134 21.68 8.13 14.02
C ARG A 134 23.08 7.63 14.35
N ASN A 135 23.19 6.36 14.74
CA ASN A 135 24.45 5.73 15.11
C ASN A 135 25.12 4.98 13.96
N SER A 136 24.67 5.22 12.72
CA SER A 136 25.23 4.56 11.55
C SER A 136 26.69 4.96 11.32
N VAL A 137 27.56 3.97 11.31
CA VAL A 137 29.01 4.15 11.07
C VAL A 137 29.30 4.63 9.64
N SER A 138 28.45 4.25 8.69
CA SER A 138 28.60 4.64 7.28
C SER A 138 28.10 6.07 6.98
N GLY A 139 27.41 6.71 7.92
CA GLY A 139 26.76 8.00 7.71
C GLY A 139 25.49 7.92 6.85
N ASN A 140 25.12 6.74 6.37
CA ASN A 140 23.90 6.50 5.60
C ASN A 140 22.81 5.92 6.49
N SER A 141 21.53 6.22 6.19
CA SER A 141 20.42 5.59 6.87
C SER A 141 20.26 4.14 6.43
N TYR A 142 20.11 3.24 7.39
CA TYR A 142 19.82 1.83 7.13
C TYR A 142 18.34 1.59 6.95
N TYR A 143 17.50 2.25 7.76
CA TYR A 143 16.04 2.13 7.68
C TYR A 143 15.47 3.37 7.03
N ILE A 144 14.79 3.18 5.89
CA ILE A 144 14.25 4.26 5.07
C ILE A 144 12.77 4.01 4.82
N LEU A 145 11.92 4.97 5.17
CA LEU A 145 10.53 4.95 4.75
C LEU A 145 10.43 5.58 3.36
N TYR A 146 10.06 4.81 2.36
CA TYR A 146 9.85 5.30 1.00
C TYR A 146 8.41 5.10 0.54
N GLU A 147 8.04 5.73 -0.55
CA GLU A 147 6.74 5.60 -1.18
C GLU A 147 6.90 5.15 -2.64
N ASP A 148 6.31 4.00 -2.97
CA ASP A 148 6.06 3.62 -4.35
C ASP A 148 4.90 4.46 -4.84
N ARG A 149 5.16 5.39 -5.76
CA ARG A 149 4.18 6.33 -6.25
C ARG A 149 3.99 6.18 -7.75
N THR A 150 2.74 6.19 -8.17
CA THR A 150 2.35 6.29 -9.58
C THR A 150 1.52 7.55 -9.73
N ASP A 151 1.92 8.41 -10.65
CA ASP A 151 1.18 9.60 -11.05
C ASP A 151 0.65 9.40 -12.48
N ASP A 152 -0.60 9.76 -12.71
CA ASP A 152 -1.21 9.71 -14.01
C ASP A 152 -2.00 11.00 -14.31
N LYS A 153 -2.15 11.31 -15.58
CA LYS A 153 -2.98 12.41 -16.06
C LYS A 153 -3.83 11.93 -17.20
N GLN A 154 -5.12 12.18 -17.11
CA GLN A 154 -6.06 11.79 -18.14
C GLN A 154 -6.86 12.98 -18.61
N PHE A 155 -6.85 13.18 -19.92
CA PHE A 155 -7.76 14.10 -20.60
C PHE A 155 -8.76 13.30 -21.43
N THR A 156 -10.03 13.61 -21.27
CA THR A 156 -11.11 13.04 -22.08
C THR A 156 -11.99 14.13 -22.64
N ALA A 157 -12.38 13.97 -23.91
CA ALA A 157 -13.37 14.82 -24.55
C ALA A 157 -14.38 13.92 -25.29
N ASN A 158 -15.64 14.23 -25.14
CA ASN A 158 -16.73 13.50 -25.78
C ASN A 158 -17.71 14.53 -26.37
N SER A 159 -18.18 14.31 -27.58
CA SER A 159 -19.23 15.09 -28.17
C SER A 159 -20.27 14.20 -28.81
N VAL A 160 -21.53 14.41 -28.51
CA VAL A 160 -22.67 13.65 -29.02
C VAL A 160 -23.65 14.57 -29.68
N LEU A 161 -23.87 14.38 -30.98
CA LEU A 161 -24.91 15.03 -31.75
C LEU A 161 -26.11 14.10 -31.84
N SER A 162 -27.28 14.59 -31.45
CA SER A 162 -28.57 13.91 -31.65
C SER A 162 -29.45 14.75 -32.54
N SER A 163 -29.94 14.18 -33.64
CA SER A 163 -30.81 14.90 -34.58
C SER A 163 -31.99 14.02 -35.05
N GLN A 164 -33.18 14.54 -34.93
CA GLN A 164 -34.39 13.94 -35.48
C GLN A 164 -34.59 14.42 -36.93
N LEU A 165 -34.20 13.58 -37.89
CA LEU A 165 -34.26 13.89 -39.31
C LEU A 165 -35.67 13.79 -39.87
N ALA A 166 -36.45 12.86 -39.35
CA ALA A 166 -37.88 12.67 -39.67
C ALA A 166 -38.65 12.22 -38.43
N ASP A 167 -39.98 12.13 -38.48
CA ASP A 167 -40.79 11.76 -37.33
C ASP A 167 -40.45 10.38 -36.77
N ASN A 168 -39.92 9.49 -37.60
CA ASN A 168 -39.54 8.11 -37.25
C ASN A 168 -38.03 7.86 -37.39
N ILE A 169 -37.20 8.88 -37.63
CA ILE A 169 -35.74 8.72 -37.82
C ILE A 169 -35.00 9.62 -36.85
N LEU A 170 -34.33 9.00 -35.87
CA LEU A 170 -33.39 9.66 -34.95
C LEU A 170 -31.95 9.20 -35.29
N VAL A 171 -31.06 10.13 -35.48
CA VAL A 171 -29.62 9.87 -35.73
C VAL A 171 -28.81 10.41 -34.58
N ASN A 172 -27.93 9.56 -34.05
CA ASN A 172 -26.92 9.93 -33.06
C ASN A 172 -25.53 9.71 -33.65
N ALA A 173 -24.69 10.70 -33.54
CA ALA A 173 -23.28 10.63 -33.89
C ALA A 173 -22.43 11.05 -32.70
N SER A 174 -21.35 10.32 -32.42
CA SER A 174 -20.46 10.67 -31.32
C SER A 174 -19.00 10.60 -31.71
N VAL A 175 -18.21 11.48 -31.08
CA VAL A 175 -16.76 11.48 -31.14
C VAL A 175 -16.22 11.46 -29.75
N ASN A 176 -15.28 10.55 -29.52
CA ASN A 176 -14.62 10.39 -28.23
C ASN A 176 -13.10 10.53 -28.41
N PHE A 177 -12.48 11.28 -27.54
CA PHE A 177 -11.04 11.42 -27.46
C PHE A 177 -10.58 11.15 -26.04
N LYS A 178 -9.53 10.34 -25.89
CA LYS A 178 -8.89 10.06 -24.59
C LYS A 178 -7.39 10.10 -24.75
N LYS A 179 -6.72 10.82 -23.86
CA LYS A 179 -5.25 10.85 -23.72
C LYS A 179 -4.90 10.54 -22.28
N LEU A 180 -4.01 9.56 -22.09
CA LEU A 180 -3.42 9.19 -20.79
C LEU A 180 -1.92 9.47 -20.87
N THR A 181 -1.36 10.00 -19.77
CA THR A 181 0.08 10.31 -19.66
C THR A 181 0.58 9.94 -18.28
#